data_6d27f44c0ec4c638bc8e778fbe8b3ae9
#
_entry.id   6d27f44c0ec4c638bc8e778fbe8b3ae9
#
_cell.length_a   1.000
_cell.length_b   1.000
_cell.length_c   1.000
_cell.angle_alpha   90.00
_cell.angle_beta   90.00
_cell.angle_gamma   90.00
#
_symmetry.space_group_name_H-M   'P 1'
#
loop_
_entity.id
_entity.type
_entity.pdbx_description
1 polymer ?
#
loop_
_entity_poly.entity_id
_entity_poly.type
_entity_poly.pdbx_seq_one_letter_code
_entity_poly.pdbx_strand_id
1 'polypeptide(L)'
;MLTRRPRDEVALIPSDIQDGEAARGPSTFWISNGDNTFIGNTAAGSDGLGFWYDTDETVSGSSLSLSRYRNVSPMFSRFGEFRDNRVHSSDMAFSTCTLDSGPAGYLPPERAQFHNLTVFAGGQGAVWPCEGNQIFTELKVTDTGNLHHAGFVAPRPVTVRNSLFVANSKLSDGDTGTRRSAIGIYDFGVDLRDVHFVNFNNEYGGSYMFGARDADVRITNNPASGITLADTYLYYDRRNDPEDMRPSAWGAVIHDEDGSLGLGAGTALVADHPMMTDSTCTDVFGEGRLCDNRYVRVKMDFDGRKDLPPVRHFRSDGREAIGRPLAARAHYQSVVSVNHNRYHYAYEFDANVLAVGSLVTSMEFAHNDDTVVLEFRNMPSNATVRTSGYSMATNIDALKQGPGRQFVRDGGSIFVKLKANGETWGATDKVSLVW
;
A
#
# COMPACT_ATOMS: atom_id res chain seq x y z
N MET A 1 -22.16 -8.54 27.21
CA MET A 1 -21.75 -9.83 27.76
C MET A 1 -20.51 -10.26 26.96
N LEU A 2 -19.32 -10.12 27.53
CA LEU A 2 -18.09 -10.55 26.87
C LEU A 2 -18.09 -12.08 26.92
N THR A 3 -18.25 -12.71 25.77
CA THR A 3 -18.03 -14.14 25.68
C THR A 3 -16.53 -14.37 25.81
N ARG A 4 -16.14 -15.13 26.85
CA ARG A 4 -14.74 -15.58 26.97
C ARG A 4 -14.36 -16.36 25.72
N ARG A 5 -13.08 -16.28 25.35
CA ARG A 5 -12.46 -17.20 24.39
C ARG A 5 -13.03 -18.60 24.58
N PRO A 6 -13.55 -19.23 23.53
CA PRO A 6 -13.62 -20.68 23.56
C PRO A 6 -12.20 -21.13 23.86
N ARG A 7 -11.99 -21.89 24.92
CA ARG A 7 -10.69 -22.52 25.13
C ARG A 7 -10.43 -23.42 23.95
N ASP A 8 -9.18 -23.58 23.55
CA ASP A 8 -8.75 -24.44 22.44
C ASP A 8 -9.37 -25.88 22.50
N GLU A 9 -9.85 -26.27 23.66
CA GLU A 9 -10.55 -27.55 23.95
C GLU A 9 -12.01 -27.58 23.43
N VAL A 10 -12.56 -26.50 22.89
CA VAL A 10 -13.98 -26.38 22.48
C VAL A 10 -14.10 -25.94 21.03
N ALA A 11 -13.07 -26.12 20.23
CA ALA A 11 -13.20 -25.90 18.78
C ALA A 11 -14.24 -26.89 18.24
N LEU A 12 -15.39 -26.37 17.83
CA LEU A 12 -16.55 -27.16 17.41
C LEU A 12 -16.30 -27.95 16.12
N ILE A 13 -15.23 -27.63 15.39
CA ILE A 13 -14.84 -28.28 14.14
C ILE A 13 -13.31 -28.39 14.11
N PRO A 14 -12.73 -29.60 14.38
CA PRO A 14 -11.28 -29.77 14.36
C PRO A 14 -10.60 -29.45 13.02
N SER A 15 -11.33 -29.47 11.92
CA SER A 15 -10.85 -29.11 10.59
C SER A 15 -10.60 -27.61 10.40
N ASP A 16 -11.11 -26.76 11.29
CA ASP A 16 -10.93 -25.33 11.22
C ASP A 16 -9.66 -24.85 11.96
N ILE A 17 -8.98 -25.79 12.63
CA ILE A 17 -7.69 -25.53 13.26
C ILE A 17 -6.61 -26.01 12.28
N GLN A 18 -6.10 -25.11 11.47
CA GLN A 18 -4.91 -25.40 10.65
C GLN A 18 -3.65 -25.18 11.48
N ASP A 19 -2.79 -26.20 11.50
CA ASP A 19 -1.48 -26.15 12.12
C ASP A 19 -0.61 -25.09 11.46
N GLY A 20 -0.25 -24.04 12.19
CA GLY A 20 0.78 -23.09 11.78
C GLY A 20 0.41 -21.62 11.82
N GLU A 21 -0.84 -21.22 11.61
CA GLU A 21 -1.34 -19.88 11.86
C GLU A 21 -2.48 -19.88 12.88
N ALA A 22 -2.23 -20.53 13.94
CA ALA A 22 -3.14 -20.91 15.02
C ALA A 22 -3.84 -19.77 15.75
N ALA A 23 -3.90 -18.60 15.23
CA ALA A 23 -4.34 -17.47 16.01
C ALA A 23 -5.61 -16.78 15.52
N ARG A 24 -6.21 -17.24 14.45
CA ARG A 24 -7.51 -16.68 14.06
C ARG A 24 -8.60 -17.62 14.51
N GLY A 25 -9.09 -17.43 15.72
CA GLY A 25 -10.19 -18.20 16.28
C GLY A 25 -11.43 -18.23 15.39
N PRO A 26 -12.52 -18.90 15.84
CA PRO A 26 -13.71 -19.05 15.01
C PRO A 26 -14.31 -17.72 14.61
N SER A 27 -14.66 -17.58 13.33
CA SER A 27 -15.35 -16.41 12.82
C SER A 27 -16.86 -16.50 13.09
N THR A 28 -17.50 -15.36 13.35
CA THR A 28 -18.97 -15.33 13.50
C THR A 28 -19.67 -15.67 12.18
N PHE A 29 -19.18 -15.10 11.09
CA PHE A 29 -19.65 -15.41 9.73
C PHE A 29 -18.44 -15.82 8.88
N TRP A 30 -18.33 -17.11 8.59
CA TRP A 30 -17.33 -17.65 7.66
C TRP A 30 -18.00 -17.84 6.29
N ILE A 31 -17.52 -17.10 5.29
CA ILE A 31 -18.17 -16.92 4.00
C ILE A 31 -17.26 -17.49 2.92
N SER A 32 -17.60 -18.67 2.42
CA SER A 32 -16.84 -19.36 1.37
C SER A 32 -17.36 -19.09 -0.05
N ASN A 33 -18.34 -18.21 -0.20
CA ASN A 33 -18.87 -17.76 -1.51
C ASN A 33 -19.39 -16.33 -1.38
N GLY A 34 -18.98 -15.46 -2.30
CA GLY A 34 -19.34 -14.03 -2.27
C GLY A 34 -20.79 -13.73 -2.64
N ASP A 35 -21.48 -14.64 -3.37
CA ASP A 35 -22.88 -14.44 -3.80
C ASP A 35 -23.88 -14.75 -2.66
N ASN A 36 -23.73 -14.03 -1.57
CA ASN A 36 -24.60 -14.10 -0.40
C ASN A 36 -25.06 -12.70 -0.01
N THR A 37 -26.17 -12.64 0.74
CA THR A 37 -26.78 -11.40 1.22
C THR A 37 -26.63 -11.29 2.73
N PHE A 38 -25.95 -10.23 3.20
CA PHE A 38 -25.79 -9.90 4.61
C PHE A 38 -26.34 -8.50 4.88
N ILE A 39 -27.48 -8.41 5.54
CA ILE A 39 -28.16 -7.14 5.82
C ILE A 39 -28.54 -7.06 7.29
N GLY A 40 -28.08 -6.03 7.98
CA GLY A 40 -28.47 -5.74 9.36
C GLY A 40 -27.98 -6.76 10.40
N ASN A 41 -26.96 -7.55 10.08
CA ASN A 41 -26.43 -8.54 11.00
C ASN A 41 -25.48 -7.90 12.01
N THR A 42 -25.35 -8.57 13.15
CA THR A 42 -24.35 -8.21 14.17
C THR A 42 -23.49 -9.42 14.48
N ALA A 43 -22.17 -9.26 14.27
CA ALA A 43 -21.15 -10.18 14.73
C ALA A 43 -20.57 -9.66 16.04
N ALA A 44 -20.49 -10.51 17.07
CA ALA A 44 -20.02 -10.06 18.38
C ALA A 44 -19.32 -11.18 19.15
N GLY A 45 -18.22 -10.83 19.81
CA GLY A 45 -17.54 -11.71 20.76
C GLY A 45 -16.79 -12.87 20.11
N SER A 46 -16.32 -12.70 18.87
CA SER A 46 -15.49 -13.70 18.20
C SER A 46 -14.01 -13.52 18.57
N ASP A 47 -13.35 -14.59 18.92
CA ASP A 47 -11.88 -14.60 19.08
C ASP A 47 -11.14 -14.54 17.72
N GLY A 48 -11.85 -14.73 16.63
CA GLY A 48 -11.40 -14.53 15.27
C GLY A 48 -12.09 -13.33 14.62
N LEU A 49 -12.65 -13.55 13.43
CA LEU A 49 -13.25 -12.49 12.64
C LEU A 49 -14.76 -12.36 12.88
N GLY A 50 -15.26 -11.14 12.70
CA GLY A 50 -16.69 -10.91 12.65
C GLY A 50 -17.29 -11.45 11.33
N PHE A 51 -16.85 -10.90 10.20
CA PHE A 51 -17.17 -11.39 8.86
C PHE A 51 -15.88 -11.74 8.13
N TRP A 52 -15.81 -12.94 7.60
CA TRP A 52 -14.64 -13.45 6.89
C TRP A 52 -15.03 -14.03 5.53
N TYR A 53 -14.63 -13.36 4.44
CA TYR A 53 -14.72 -13.89 3.10
C TYR A 53 -13.49 -14.75 2.79
N ASP A 54 -13.57 -16.03 3.12
CA ASP A 54 -12.54 -17.02 2.87
C ASP A 54 -12.92 -17.82 1.61
N THR A 55 -12.51 -17.26 0.47
CA THR A 55 -12.95 -17.76 -0.84
C THR A 55 -11.76 -18.28 -1.64
N ASP A 56 -11.66 -19.59 -1.74
CA ASP A 56 -10.61 -20.24 -2.52
C ASP A 56 -10.81 -20.08 -4.03
N GLU A 57 -9.73 -20.24 -4.80
CA GLU A 57 -9.79 -20.29 -6.26
C GLU A 57 -10.62 -21.47 -6.76
N THR A 58 -10.62 -22.58 -6.03
CA THR A 58 -11.41 -23.78 -6.35
C THR A 58 -12.22 -24.21 -5.13
N VAL A 59 -13.32 -24.88 -5.38
CA VAL A 59 -14.11 -25.48 -4.27
C VAL A 59 -13.26 -26.52 -3.53
N SER A 60 -13.48 -26.63 -2.22
CA SER A 60 -12.76 -27.52 -1.33
C SER A 60 -13.68 -28.54 -0.63
N GLY A 61 -13.12 -29.41 0.19
CA GLY A 61 -13.83 -30.36 1.01
C GLY A 61 -14.69 -31.36 0.20
N SER A 62 -15.88 -31.69 0.71
CA SER A 62 -16.78 -32.64 0.07
C SER A 62 -17.32 -32.16 -1.29
N SER A 63 -17.34 -30.88 -1.54
CA SER A 63 -17.79 -30.31 -2.82
C SER A 63 -16.85 -30.63 -3.98
N LEU A 64 -15.56 -30.85 -3.72
CA LEU A 64 -14.56 -31.16 -4.73
C LEU A 64 -14.88 -32.44 -5.51
N SER A 65 -15.52 -33.42 -4.88
CA SER A 65 -15.90 -34.69 -5.49
C SER A 65 -17.10 -34.58 -6.45
N LEU A 66 -17.85 -33.50 -6.38
CA LEU A 66 -19.07 -33.31 -7.16
C LEU A 66 -18.77 -32.66 -8.51
N SER A 67 -19.02 -33.37 -9.60
CA SER A 67 -18.71 -32.92 -10.97
C SER A 67 -19.31 -31.55 -11.32
N ARG A 68 -20.47 -31.23 -10.75
CA ARG A 68 -21.17 -29.93 -10.98
C ARG A 68 -20.42 -28.72 -10.43
N TYR A 69 -19.45 -28.92 -9.52
CA TYR A 69 -18.70 -27.83 -8.90
C TYR A 69 -17.27 -27.68 -9.40
N ARG A 70 -16.82 -28.55 -10.31
CA ARG A 70 -15.43 -28.53 -10.83
C ARG A 70 -15.00 -27.20 -11.49
N ASN A 71 -15.96 -26.45 -12.00
CA ASN A 71 -15.72 -25.18 -12.67
C ASN A 71 -16.19 -23.98 -11.82
N VAL A 72 -16.48 -24.18 -10.55
CA VAL A 72 -16.85 -23.09 -9.65
C VAL A 72 -15.57 -22.56 -9.02
N SER A 73 -15.38 -21.24 -9.14
CA SER A 73 -14.31 -20.53 -8.47
C SER A 73 -14.91 -19.53 -7.45
N PRO A 74 -14.94 -19.88 -6.18
CA PRO A 74 -15.53 -19.03 -5.15
C PRO A 74 -14.88 -17.64 -5.08
N MET A 75 -13.56 -17.57 -5.26
CA MET A 75 -12.79 -16.31 -5.28
C MET A 75 -13.35 -15.30 -6.29
N PHE A 76 -13.76 -15.76 -7.46
CA PHE A 76 -14.30 -14.94 -8.54
C PHE A 76 -15.84 -14.98 -8.59
N SER A 77 -16.49 -15.43 -7.53
CA SER A 77 -17.95 -15.40 -7.46
C SER A 77 -18.47 -13.96 -7.48
N ARG A 78 -19.66 -13.77 -8.04
CA ARG A 78 -20.35 -12.49 -7.99
C ARG A 78 -20.51 -12.04 -6.54
N PHE A 79 -20.39 -10.76 -6.27
CA PHE A 79 -20.74 -10.18 -4.98
C PHE A 79 -22.27 -10.09 -4.84
N GLY A 80 -22.79 -10.60 -3.73
CA GLY A 80 -24.19 -10.47 -3.37
C GLY A 80 -24.52 -9.08 -2.81
N GLU A 81 -24.97 -9.01 -1.58
CA GLU A 81 -25.28 -7.74 -0.92
C GLU A 81 -24.71 -7.72 0.50
N PHE A 82 -24.05 -6.61 0.87
CA PHE A 82 -23.55 -6.41 2.21
C PHE A 82 -23.84 -4.99 2.66
N ARG A 83 -24.79 -4.81 3.61
CA ARG A 83 -25.11 -3.49 4.13
C ARG A 83 -25.65 -3.51 5.55
N ASP A 84 -25.47 -2.39 6.25
CA ASP A 84 -26.02 -2.13 7.58
C ASP A 84 -25.57 -3.14 8.64
N ASN A 85 -24.39 -3.75 8.45
CA ASN A 85 -23.86 -4.74 9.36
C ASN A 85 -23.00 -4.10 10.46
N ARG A 86 -22.87 -4.81 11.59
CA ARG A 86 -22.11 -4.36 12.74
C ARG A 86 -21.17 -5.46 13.23
N VAL A 87 -19.99 -5.05 13.71
CA VAL A 87 -19.06 -5.94 14.38
C VAL A 87 -18.55 -5.26 15.66
N HIS A 88 -18.52 -6.01 16.75
CA HIS A 88 -17.87 -5.54 17.97
C HIS A 88 -17.31 -6.68 18.81
N SER A 89 -16.33 -6.36 19.65
CA SER A 89 -15.72 -7.34 20.58
C SER A 89 -15.21 -8.59 19.87
N SER A 90 -14.74 -8.46 18.65
CA SER A 90 -14.07 -9.50 17.86
C SER A 90 -12.60 -9.14 17.71
N ASP A 91 -11.73 -10.13 17.50
CA ASP A 91 -10.30 -9.86 17.33
C ASP A 91 -10.05 -9.03 16.06
N MET A 92 -10.70 -9.40 14.97
CA MET A 92 -10.77 -8.62 13.74
C MET A 92 -12.22 -8.51 13.26
N ALA A 93 -12.60 -7.34 12.77
CA ALA A 93 -14.00 -7.16 12.41
C ALA A 93 -14.35 -7.78 11.06
N PHE A 94 -13.52 -7.56 10.05
CA PHE A 94 -13.82 -7.93 8.66
C PHE A 94 -12.54 -8.27 7.91
N SER A 95 -12.57 -9.34 7.12
CA SER A 95 -11.49 -9.69 6.19
C SER A 95 -12.01 -10.32 4.90
N THR A 96 -11.29 -10.09 3.82
CA THR A 96 -11.47 -10.78 2.54
C THR A 96 -10.24 -11.60 2.14
N CYS A 97 -9.32 -11.83 3.09
CA CYS A 97 -8.14 -12.65 2.89
C CYS A 97 -8.43 -14.12 3.07
N THR A 98 -7.91 -14.98 2.21
CA THR A 98 -7.86 -16.42 2.45
C THR A 98 -6.75 -16.75 3.45
N LEU A 99 -6.87 -17.84 4.19
CA LEU A 99 -5.83 -18.30 5.11
C LEU A 99 -4.70 -19.05 4.42
N ASP A 100 -4.97 -19.65 3.29
CA ASP A 100 -3.96 -20.41 2.56
C ASP A 100 -2.98 -19.49 1.85
N SER A 101 -1.73 -19.84 1.92
CA SER A 101 -0.50 -19.13 1.54
C SER A 101 -0.38 -18.69 0.07
N GLY A 102 -1.48 -18.35 -0.56
CA GLY A 102 -1.53 -17.71 -1.88
C GLY A 102 -1.80 -16.22 -1.79
N PRO A 103 -1.50 -15.45 -2.82
CA PRO A 103 -1.77 -14.00 -2.86
C PRO A 103 -3.26 -13.69 -2.98
N ALA A 104 -4.13 -14.60 -2.62
CA ALA A 104 -5.51 -14.58 -3.02
C ALA A 104 -6.44 -14.22 -1.87
N GLY A 105 -7.29 -13.29 -2.13
CA GLY A 105 -8.48 -12.97 -1.38
C GLY A 105 -9.67 -12.93 -2.32
N TYR A 106 -10.83 -12.56 -1.82
CA TYR A 106 -12.03 -12.43 -2.62
C TYR A 106 -11.87 -11.35 -3.71
N LEU A 107 -11.88 -11.75 -4.97
CA LEU A 107 -11.69 -10.90 -6.15
C LEU A 107 -12.88 -11.01 -7.10
N PRO A 108 -14.00 -10.36 -6.79
CA PRO A 108 -15.21 -10.43 -7.61
C PRO A 108 -14.99 -9.80 -9.00
N PRO A 109 -15.72 -10.27 -10.04
CA PRO A 109 -15.59 -9.74 -11.39
C PRO A 109 -16.02 -8.27 -11.49
N GLU A 110 -16.96 -7.84 -10.64
CA GLU A 110 -17.40 -6.47 -10.49
C GLU A 110 -16.99 -5.93 -9.12
N ARG A 111 -16.93 -4.60 -8.95
CA ARG A 111 -16.56 -3.99 -7.68
C ARG A 111 -17.52 -4.37 -6.55
N ALA A 112 -17.03 -5.08 -5.55
CA ALA A 112 -17.78 -5.36 -4.33
C ALA A 112 -18.02 -4.07 -3.54
N GLN A 113 -19.27 -3.81 -3.16
CA GLN A 113 -19.64 -2.62 -2.40
C GLN A 113 -20.10 -3.01 -1.00
N PHE A 114 -19.23 -2.77 -0.01
CA PHE A 114 -19.55 -2.95 1.40
C PHE A 114 -20.08 -1.62 1.94
N HIS A 115 -21.36 -1.61 2.31
CA HIS A 115 -22.06 -0.39 2.69
C HIS A 115 -22.42 -0.39 4.17
N ASN A 116 -22.19 0.75 4.85
CA ASN A 116 -22.59 1.02 6.23
C ASN A 116 -22.17 -0.10 7.21
N LEU A 117 -20.89 -0.47 7.19
CA LEU A 117 -20.31 -1.34 8.20
C LEU A 117 -19.88 -0.51 9.41
N THR A 118 -20.38 -0.87 10.59
CA THR A 118 -19.99 -0.24 11.86
C THR A 118 -19.12 -1.20 12.67
N VAL A 119 -17.93 -0.76 13.06
CA VAL A 119 -16.96 -1.55 13.83
C VAL A 119 -16.59 -0.80 15.10
N PHE A 120 -16.66 -1.45 16.25
CA PHE A 120 -16.20 -0.89 17.53
C PHE A 120 -15.70 -1.96 18.50
N ALA A 121 -14.81 -1.56 19.40
CA ALA A 121 -14.22 -2.45 20.40
C ALA A 121 -13.61 -3.73 19.78
N GLY A 122 -12.88 -3.57 18.68
CA GLY A 122 -12.13 -4.66 18.02
C GLY A 122 -10.75 -4.85 18.66
N GLY A 123 -10.24 -6.08 18.59
CA GLY A 123 -8.91 -6.43 19.12
C GLY A 123 -7.78 -5.93 18.23
N GLN A 124 -7.41 -6.71 17.21
CA GLN A 124 -6.24 -6.43 16.37
C GLN A 124 -6.53 -5.49 15.18
N GLY A 125 -7.72 -5.50 14.63
CA GLY A 125 -8.03 -4.69 13.45
C GLY A 125 -9.51 -4.52 13.16
N ALA A 126 -9.84 -3.53 12.31
CA ALA A 126 -11.21 -3.32 11.89
C ALA A 126 -11.50 -4.04 10.56
N VAL A 127 -10.81 -3.62 9.50
CA VAL A 127 -11.07 -4.11 8.13
C VAL A 127 -9.76 -4.49 7.47
N TRP A 128 -9.69 -5.71 6.96
CA TRP A 128 -8.54 -6.23 6.24
C TRP A 128 -8.95 -6.79 4.87
N PRO A 129 -9.08 -5.96 3.84
CA PRO A 129 -9.26 -6.43 2.48
C PRO A 129 -7.91 -6.89 1.91
N CYS A 130 -7.85 -8.02 1.22
CA CYS A 130 -6.61 -8.55 0.64
C CYS A 130 -6.51 -8.36 -0.86
N GLU A 131 -7.62 -8.23 -1.55
CA GLU A 131 -7.65 -7.98 -2.98
C GLU A 131 -8.31 -6.62 -3.27
N GLY A 132 -8.00 -6.05 -4.43
CA GLY A 132 -8.66 -4.84 -4.88
C GLY A 132 -10.10 -5.08 -5.34
N ASN A 133 -10.59 -4.14 -6.12
CA ASN A 133 -11.96 -4.16 -6.63
C ASN A 133 -13.04 -4.10 -5.55
N GLN A 134 -12.73 -3.46 -4.41
CA GLN A 134 -13.63 -3.31 -3.27
C GLN A 134 -13.85 -1.84 -2.94
N ILE A 135 -15.07 -1.50 -2.56
CA ILE A 135 -15.46 -0.16 -2.10
C ILE A 135 -16.12 -0.30 -0.74
N PHE A 136 -15.61 0.42 0.23
CA PHE A 136 -16.24 0.61 1.53
C PHE A 136 -16.89 1.99 1.57
N THR A 137 -18.21 2.02 1.74
CA THR A 137 -18.98 3.27 1.82
C THR A 137 -19.65 3.36 3.17
N GLU A 138 -19.60 4.53 3.82
CA GLU A 138 -20.15 4.77 5.14
C GLU A 138 -19.60 3.83 6.23
N LEU A 139 -18.32 3.44 6.07
CA LEU A 139 -17.60 2.69 7.10
C LEU A 139 -17.43 3.55 8.35
N LYS A 140 -17.76 3.00 9.51
CA LYS A 140 -17.61 3.65 10.82
C LYS A 140 -16.74 2.78 11.71
N VAL A 141 -15.61 3.30 12.13
CA VAL A 141 -14.63 2.57 12.93
C VAL A 141 -14.28 3.36 14.18
N THR A 142 -14.39 2.74 15.34
CA THR A 142 -13.95 3.32 16.61
C THR A 142 -13.45 2.25 17.58
N ASP A 143 -12.59 2.63 18.51
CA ASP A 143 -12.08 1.75 19.58
C ASP A 143 -11.56 0.40 19.07
N THR A 144 -10.84 0.42 17.96
CA THR A 144 -10.20 -0.78 17.40
C THR A 144 -8.70 -0.71 17.58
N GLY A 145 -8.06 -1.87 17.77
CA GLY A 145 -6.63 -1.96 17.98
C GLY A 145 -5.80 -1.43 16.82
N ASN A 146 -6.22 -1.66 15.60
CA ASN A 146 -5.55 -1.14 14.41
C ASN A 146 -6.46 -1.31 13.19
N LEU A 147 -6.53 -0.32 12.29
CA LEU A 147 -6.80 -0.63 10.90
C LEU A 147 -5.48 -1.15 10.29
N HIS A 148 -5.13 -2.36 10.68
CA HIS A 148 -3.99 -3.04 10.09
C HIS A 148 -4.34 -3.36 8.66
N HIS A 149 -3.55 -2.90 7.75
CA HIS A 149 -3.52 -3.38 6.38
C HIS A 149 -4.73 -3.01 5.51
N ALA A 150 -4.62 -1.88 4.85
CA ALA A 150 -5.03 -1.87 3.49
C ALA A 150 -3.96 -2.61 2.67
N GLY A 151 -3.80 -3.91 2.87
CA GLY A 151 -2.92 -4.75 2.07
C GLY A 151 -3.68 -5.23 0.85
N PHE A 152 -3.36 -4.72 -0.35
CA PHE A 152 -4.03 -5.11 -1.57
C PHE A 152 -3.04 -5.71 -2.54
N VAL A 153 -3.35 -6.88 -3.04
CA VAL A 153 -2.58 -7.56 -4.07
C VAL A 153 -3.08 -7.21 -5.48
N ALA A 154 -4.19 -6.51 -5.62
CA ALA A 154 -4.74 -6.14 -6.91
C ALA A 154 -4.13 -4.86 -7.49
N PRO A 155 -4.15 -4.70 -8.84
CA PRO A 155 -3.61 -3.51 -9.51
C PRO A 155 -4.47 -2.26 -9.36
N ARG A 156 -5.52 -2.29 -8.54
CA ARG A 156 -6.42 -1.16 -8.26
C ARG A 156 -6.49 -0.92 -6.77
N PRO A 157 -6.45 0.35 -6.30
CA PRO A 157 -6.62 0.66 -4.90
C PRO A 157 -8.03 0.30 -4.42
N VAL A 158 -8.16 -0.07 -3.16
CA VAL A 158 -9.50 -0.08 -2.51
C VAL A 158 -9.93 1.35 -2.27
N THR A 159 -11.21 1.59 -2.42
CA THR A 159 -11.81 2.89 -2.15
C THR A 159 -12.53 2.85 -0.79
N VAL A 160 -12.22 3.84 0.04
CA VAL A 160 -12.96 4.14 1.28
C VAL A 160 -13.58 5.52 1.12
N ARG A 161 -14.90 5.62 1.22
CA ARG A 161 -15.62 6.89 0.99
C ARG A 161 -16.73 7.15 1.98
N ASN A 162 -17.06 8.43 2.21
CA ASN A 162 -18.13 8.88 3.13
C ASN A 162 -17.99 8.20 4.51
N SER A 163 -16.78 8.09 5.03
CA SER A 163 -16.48 7.20 6.15
C SER A 163 -15.96 7.97 7.36
N LEU A 164 -16.11 7.37 8.53
CA LEU A 164 -15.75 7.96 9.82
C LEU A 164 -14.79 7.05 10.57
N PHE A 165 -13.64 7.59 10.91
CA PHE A 165 -12.68 6.96 11.81
C PHE A 165 -12.56 7.79 13.09
N VAL A 166 -12.82 7.18 14.23
CA VAL A 166 -12.65 7.80 15.53
C VAL A 166 -11.53 7.07 16.27
N ALA A 167 -10.57 7.81 16.77
CA ALA A 167 -9.52 7.25 17.61
C ALA A 167 -10.11 6.61 18.87
N ASN A 168 -9.28 5.86 19.59
CA ASN A 168 -9.71 5.18 20.79
C ASN A 168 -10.36 6.14 21.81
N SER A 169 -11.52 5.74 22.29
CA SER A 169 -12.15 6.40 23.44
C SER A 169 -11.50 5.93 24.75
N LYS A 170 -11.87 6.59 25.84
CA LYS A 170 -11.45 6.19 27.21
C LYS A 170 -11.88 4.77 27.61
N LEU A 171 -12.72 4.13 26.80
CA LEU A 171 -13.21 2.78 27.04
C LEU A 171 -12.23 1.70 26.54
N SER A 172 -11.26 2.06 25.73
CA SER A 172 -10.20 1.15 25.31
C SER A 172 -9.13 1.09 26.39
N ASP A 173 -9.32 0.23 27.38
CA ASP A 173 -8.40 0.08 28.50
C ASP A 173 -6.99 -0.33 28.05
N GLY A 174 -6.07 0.59 28.22
CA GLY A 174 -4.78 0.30 28.85
C GLY A 174 -3.69 -0.35 28.02
N ASP A 175 -3.87 -0.78 26.79
CA ASP A 175 -2.73 -1.21 25.97
C ASP A 175 -2.05 0.00 25.30
N THR A 176 -1.28 0.71 26.12
CA THR A 176 -0.55 1.92 25.72
C THR A 176 0.72 1.62 24.91
N GLY A 177 0.99 0.34 24.63
CA GLY A 177 2.24 -0.11 23.99
C GLY A 177 2.18 -0.26 22.47
N THR A 178 1.01 -0.36 21.87
CA THR A 178 0.87 -0.57 20.43
C THR A 178 0.49 0.73 19.71
N ARG A 179 1.35 1.16 18.79
CA ARG A 179 1.04 2.26 17.89
C ARG A 179 -0.11 1.87 16.97
N ARG A 180 -1.17 2.69 16.91
CA ARG A 180 -2.42 2.41 16.20
C ARG A 180 -2.64 3.44 15.11
N SER A 181 -3.00 3.01 13.90
CA SER A 181 -3.33 3.92 12.78
C SER A 181 -4.78 3.75 12.35
N ALA A 182 -5.42 4.84 11.92
CA ALA A 182 -6.71 4.75 11.27
C ALA A 182 -6.59 4.00 9.94
N ILE A 183 -5.65 4.42 9.12
CA ILE A 183 -5.33 3.81 7.83
C ILE A 183 -3.91 3.26 7.89
N GLY A 184 -3.78 1.95 7.80
CA GLY A 184 -2.50 1.26 7.65
C GLY A 184 -2.24 0.93 6.19
N ILE A 185 -1.19 1.47 5.59
CA ILE A 185 -0.79 1.20 4.21
C ILE A 185 0.29 0.13 4.25
N TYR A 186 0.03 -1.01 3.60
CA TYR A 186 0.94 -2.17 3.62
C TYR A 186 1.55 -2.42 2.24
N ASP A 187 0.96 -3.23 1.38
CA ASP A 187 1.55 -3.56 0.06
C ASP A 187 0.97 -2.77 -1.11
N PHE A 188 -0.24 -2.19 -0.98
CA PHE A 188 -0.97 -1.53 -2.06
C PHE A 188 -1.71 -0.28 -1.59
N GLY A 189 -2.20 0.50 -2.56
CA GLY A 189 -2.79 1.79 -2.33
C GLY A 189 -4.23 1.78 -1.83
N VAL A 190 -4.60 2.86 -1.19
CA VAL A 190 -5.97 3.18 -0.79
C VAL A 190 -6.42 4.49 -1.43
N ASP A 191 -7.66 4.54 -1.92
CA ASP A 191 -8.31 5.74 -2.43
C ASP A 191 -9.31 6.25 -1.38
N LEU A 192 -9.05 7.42 -0.81
CA LEU A 192 -9.84 8.03 0.26
C LEU A 192 -10.69 9.17 -0.28
N ARG A 193 -12.02 9.11 -0.09
CA ARG A 193 -12.98 10.11 -0.55
C ARG A 193 -13.95 10.47 0.57
N ASP A 194 -14.01 11.75 0.93
CA ASP A 194 -14.92 12.25 1.97
C ASP A 194 -14.80 11.46 3.28
N VAL A 195 -13.59 11.39 3.84
CA VAL A 195 -13.29 10.63 5.05
C VAL A 195 -13.05 11.58 6.22
N HIS A 196 -13.73 11.29 7.34
CA HIS A 196 -13.64 12.07 8.57
C HIS A 196 -12.77 11.34 9.60
N PHE A 197 -11.77 12.03 10.13
CA PHE A 197 -10.90 11.55 11.21
C PHE A 197 -11.15 12.37 12.46
N VAL A 198 -11.38 11.71 13.59
CA VAL A 198 -11.75 12.35 14.86
C VAL A 198 -10.87 11.84 15.99
N ASN A 199 -10.34 12.75 16.81
CA ASN A 199 -9.55 12.48 18.03
C ASN A 199 -8.20 11.75 17.80
N PHE A 200 -7.60 11.84 16.62
CA PHE A 200 -6.24 11.32 16.40
C PHE A 200 -5.20 12.38 16.84
N ASN A 201 -5.16 12.68 18.14
CA ASN A 201 -4.38 13.77 18.75
C ASN A 201 -3.32 13.30 19.75
N ASN A 202 -3.04 12.01 19.78
CA ASN A 202 -2.07 11.37 20.67
C ASN A 202 -2.40 11.39 22.17
N GLU A 203 -3.57 11.88 22.58
CA GLU A 203 -3.98 11.88 23.99
C GLU A 203 -4.27 10.48 24.53
N TYR A 204 -4.66 9.57 23.67
CA TYR A 204 -5.09 8.22 24.02
C TYR A 204 -4.21 7.15 23.37
N GLY A 205 -2.96 7.04 23.82
CA GLY A 205 -2.11 5.88 23.53
C GLY A 205 -1.53 5.81 22.10
N GLY A 206 -1.16 6.94 21.49
CA GLY A 206 -0.39 6.93 20.24
C GLY A 206 -1.18 6.55 18.99
N SER A 207 -2.40 7.06 18.87
CA SER A 207 -3.24 6.86 17.69
C SER A 207 -2.83 7.78 16.54
N TYR A 208 -2.58 7.21 15.38
CA TYR A 208 -2.14 7.90 14.16
C TYR A 208 -3.22 7.88 13.09
N MET A 209 -3.24 8.91 12.26
CA MET A 209 -4.12 8.94 11.12
C MET A 209 -3.64 7.97 10.02
N PHE A 210 -2.39 8.05 9.66
CA PHE A 210 -1.76 7.18 8.67
C PHE A 210 -0.55 6.45 9.25
N GLY A 211 -0.47 5.15 8.99
CA GLY A 211 0.69 4.32 9.31
C GLY A 211 1.20 3.61 8.07
N ALA A 212 2.48 3.79 7.77
CA ALA A 212 3.16 2.94 6.80
C ALA A 212 3.76 1.76 7.56
N ARG A 213 3.30 0.56 7.25
CA ARG A 213 3.78 -0.66 7.90
C ARG A 213 4.82 -1.34 7.01
N ASP A 214 5.53 -2.36 7.54
CA ASP A 214 6.58 -3.21 6.96
C ASP A 214 6.39 -3.60 5.48
N ALA A 215 5.99 -2.62 4.67
CA ALA A 215 5.74 -2.82 3.26
C ALA A 215 7.07 -3.07 2.56
N ASP A 216 7.23 -4.25 2.05
CA ASP A 216 8.29 -4.56 1.09
C ASP A 216 8.15 -3.73 -0.20
N VAL A 217 7.08 -2.96 -0.32
CA VAL A 217 6.73 -2.20 -1.52
C VAL A 217 6.46 -0.75 -1.16
N ARG A 218 7.04 0.18 -1.90
CA ARG A 218 6.77 1.61 -1.76
C ARG A 218 5.49 1.97 -2.46
N ILE A 219 4.52 2.46 -1.71
CA ILE A 219 3.18 2.72 -2.19
C ILE A 219 3.01 4.22 -2.41
N THR A 220 2.92 4.64 -3.65
CA THR A 220 2.75 6.05 -4.01
C THR A 220 1.38 6.37 -4.61
N ASN A 221 0.47 5.41 -4.68
CA ASN A 221 -0.86 5.54 -5.28
C ASN A 221 -1.98 5.62 -4.25
N ASN A 222 -1.86 6.52 -3.28
CA ASN A 222 -2.90 6.77 -2.29
C ASN A 222 -3.52 8.15 -2.50
N PRO A 223 -4.47 8.32 -3.42
CA PRO A 223 -5.18 9.57 -3.58
C PRO A 223 -6.13 9.81 -2.41
N ALA A 224 -6.25 11.06 -1.98
CA ALA A 224 -7.14 11.50 -0.92
C ALA A 224 -7.83 12.81 -1.32
N SER A 225 -9.14 12.91 -1.04
CA SER A 225 -9.92 14.15 -1.20
C SER A 225 -11.08 14.18 -0.22
N GLY A 226 -11.58 15.38 0.10
CA GLY A 226 -12.65 15.56 1.05
C GLY A 226 -12.29 15.10 2.47
N ILE A 227 -11.02 15.17 2.85
CA ILE A 227 -10.57 14.76 4.18
C ILE A 227 -10.92 15.83 5.20
N THR A 228 -11.53 15.45 6.29
CA THR A 228 -11.82 16.37 7.40
C THR A 228 -11.20 15.86 8.71
N LEU A 229 -10.67 16.79 9.48
CA LEU A 229 -9.96 16.55 10.71
C LEU A 229 -10.69 17.26 11.85
N ALA A 230 -11.16 16.52 12.86
CA ALA A 230 -11.75 17.06 14.07
C ALA A 230 -10.95 16.59 15.28
N ASP A 231 -10.35 17.52 15.99
CA ASP A 231 -9.44 17.25 17.11
C ASP A 231 -8.38 16.20 16.73
N THR A 232 -7.82 16.37 15.55
CA THR A 232 -6.94 15.40 14.89
C THR A 232 -5.73 16.12 14.34
N TYR A 233 -4.55 15.64 14.67
CA TYR A 233 -3.32 16.07 14.03
C TYR A 233 -3.10 15.28 12.74
N LEU A 234 -2.67 15.93 11.69
CA LEU A 234 -2.17 15.25 10.52
C LEU A 234 -0.87 14.54 10.91
N TYR A 235 -0.97 13.26 11.17
CA TYR A 235 0.11 12.47 11.71
C TYR A 235 0.45 11.31 10.80
N TYR A 236 1.73 11.22 10.45
CA TYR A 236 2.31 10.14 9.66
C TYR A 236 3.28 9.36 10.54
N ASP A 237 3.03 8.07 10.73
CA ASP A 237 3.95 7.17 11.44
C ASP A 237 4.79 6.38 10.43
N ARG A 238 6.07 6.59 10.50
CA ARG A 238 7.07 5.72 9.90
C ARG A 238 7.50 4.73 10.98
N ARG A 239 7.08 3.49 10.91
CA ARG A 239 7.64 2.48 11.80
C ARG A 239 9.13 2.30 11.47
N ASN A 240 9.95 2.92 12.29
CA ASN A 240 11.37 2.69 12.31
C ASN A 240 11.64 1.43 13.12
N ASP A 241 12.10 0.39 12.48
CA ASP A 241 13.09 -0.45 13.09
C ASP A 241 14.44 0.21 12.79
N PRO A 242 15.14 0.82 13.78
CA PRO A 242 16.42 1.47 13.54
C PRO A 242 17.52 0.47 13.14
N GLU A 243 17.33 -0.82 13.41
CA GLU A 243 18.25 -1.88 12.96
C GLU A 243 17.90 -2.34 11.55
N ASP A 244 16.67 -2.13 11.12
CA ASP A 244 16.19 -2.54 9.83
C ASP A 244 16.06 -1.33 8.90
N MET A 245 17.20 -0.90 8.36
CA MET A 245 17.24 0.09 7.27
C MET A 245 16.63 -0.52 6.00
N ARG A 246 15.50 -1.24 6.16
CA ARG A 246 14.72 -1.75 5.03
C ARG A 246 14.27 -0.57 4.18
N PRO A 247 14.14 -0.81 2.90
CA PRO A 247 13.63 0.20 1.95
C PRO A 247 12.24 0.74 2.30
N SER A 248 11.47 0.05 3.13
CA SER A 248 10.19 0.47 3.71
C SER A 248 10.26 1.79 4.52
N ALA A 249 11.42 2.18 4.97
CA ALA A 249 11.65 3.43 5.69
C ALA A 249 11.18 4.70 4.93
N TRP A 250 10.89 4.60 3.64
CA TRP A 250 10.41 5.73 2.83
C TRP A 250 8.89 5.80 2.76
N GLY A 251 8.20 4.85 3.34
CA GLY A 251 6.78 4.86 3.59
C GLY A 251 5.88 4.96 2.35
N ALA A 252 4.61 5.17 2.64
CA ALA A 252 3.59 5.46 1.63
C ALA A 252 3.53 6.97 1.35
N VAL A 253 3.05 7.34 0.17
CA VAL A 253 2.72 8.71 -0.19
C VAL A 253 1.20 8.83 -0.26
N ILE A 254 0.63 9.82 0.42
CA ILE A 254 -0.79 10.16 0.33
C ILE A 254 -0.89 11.45 -0.48
N HIS A 255 -1.56 11.40 -1.61
CA HIS A 255 -1.74 12.54 -2.51
C HIS A 255 -3.01 13.30 -2.18
N ASP A 256 -2.88 14.55 -1.78
CA ASP A 256 -3.97 15.48 -1.48
C ASP A 256 -4.48 16.11 -2.79
N GLU A 257 -5.53 15.55 -3.36
CA GLU A 257 -6.03 15.97 -4.66
C GLU A 257 -6.77 17.31 -4.61
N ASP A 258 -7.38 17.66 -3.49
CA ASP A 258 -8.23 18.86 -3.35
C ASP A 258 -7.73 19.89 -2.32
N GLY A 259 -6.64 19.60 -1.62
CA GLY A 259 -6.08 20.47 -0.58
C GLY A 259 -6.67 20.26 0.81
N SER A 260 -7.45 19.22 1.00
CA SER A 260 -8.12 18.94 2.27
C SER A 260 -7.17 18.55 3.42
N LEU A 261 -5.93 18.17 3.11
CA LEU A 261 -4.88 17.93 4.12
C LEU A 261 -4.16 19.20 4.58
N GLY A 262 -4.36 20.35 3.89
CA GLY A 262 -4.02 21.66 4.46
C GLY A 262 -3.01 22.52 3.73
N LEU A 263 -2.29 22.07 2.69
CA LEU A 263 -1.35 22.90 1.91
C LEU A 263 -1.92 23.39 0.58
N GLY A 264 -2.91 22.68 0.03
CA GLY A 264 -3.50 22.95 -1.27
C GLY A 264 -3.57 21.72 -2.17
N ALA A 265 -4.37 21.83 -3.21
CA ALA A 265 -4.59 20.73 -4.16
C ALA A 265 -3.29 20.31 -4.86
N GLY A 266 -3.07 19.02 -5.01
CA GLY A 266 -1.91 18.46 -5.68
C GLY A 266 -0.67 18.30 -4.81
N THR A 267 -0.78 18.54 -3.51
CA THR A 267 0.28 18.29 -2.53
C THR A 267 0.32 16.82 -2.10
N ALA A 268 1.33 16.43 -1.33
CA ALA A 268 1.41 15.07 -0.83
C ALA A 268 1.98 14.99 0.59
N LEU A 269 1.39 14.14 1.40
CA LEU A 269 1.93 13.73 2.69
C LEU A 269 2.93 12.58 2.48
N VAL A 270 4.15 12.78 2.94
CA VAL A 270 5.29 11.86 2.74
C VAL A 270 6.07 11.67 4.03
N ALA A 271 6.91 10.64 4.08
CA ALA A 271 7.88 10.50 5.15
C ALA A 271 8.91 11.65 5.13
N ASP A 272 9.41 12.05 6.29
CA ASP A 272 10.55 12.96 6.38
C ASP A 272 11.85 12.25 5.98
N HIS A 273 12.10 12.23 4.68
CA HIS A 273 13.26 11.55 4.10
C HIS A 273 13.99 12.45 3.10
N PRO A 274 15.33 12.50 3.12
CA PRO A 274 16.12 13.43 2.30
C PRO A 274 15.83 13.36 0.80
N MET A 275 15.48 12.19 0.28
CA MET A 275 15.19 12.01 -1.15
C MET A 275 13.79 12.51 -1.53
N MET A 276 12.89 12.72 -0.56
CA MET A 276 11.51 13.11 -0.79
C MET A 276 11.26 14.58 -0.45
N THR A 277 11.76 15.04 0.68
CA THR A 277 11.48 16.38 1.22
C THR A 277 12.33 17.47 0.59
N ASP A 278 11.84 18.69 0.56
CA ASP A 278 12.56 19.90 0.14
C ASP A 278 12.05 21.16 0.85
N SER A 279 12.41 22.35 0.36
CA SER A 279 12.01 23.63 0.95
C SER A 279 10.51 23.97 0.76
N THR A 280 9.77 23.20 -0.04
CA THR A 280 8.31 23.36 -0.20
C THR A 280 7.51 22.57 0.83
N CYS A 281 8.19 21.74 1.62
CA CYS A 281 7.57 20.88 2.61
C CYS A 281 7.38 21.61 3.94
N THR A 282 6.24 21.38 4.58
CA THR A 282 5.93 21.81 5.94
C THR A 282 5.89 20.63 6.89
N ASP A 283 6.23 20.89 8.16
CA ASP A 283 6.15 19.89 9.21
C ASP A 283 4.69 19.49 9.46
N VAL A 284 4.49 18.19 9.63
CA VAL A 284 3.28 17.65 10.22
C VAL A 284 3.63 16.92 11.50
N PHE A 285 2.64 16.48 12.25
CA PHE A 285 2.91 15.73 13.46
C PHE A 285 3.58 14.38 13.13
N GLY A 286 4.56 13.98 13.94
CA GLY A 286 5.30 12.72 13.77
C GLY A 286 6.48 12.83 12.79
N GLU A 287 6.62 11.83 11.93
CA GLU A 287 7.78 11.68 11.03
C GLU A 287 7.43 11.98 9.57
N GLY A 288 6.35 12.75 9.34
CA GLY A 288 5.88 13.12 8.02
C GLY A 288 6.15 14.57 7.65
N ARG A 289 6.01 14.83 6.36
CA ARG A 289 6.05 16.16 5.76
C ARG A 289 4.91 16.30 4.76
N LEU A 290 4.27 17.44 4.73
CA LEU A 290 3.33 17.79 3.67
C LEU A 290 4.06 18.68 2.65
N CYS A 291 4.19 18.20 1.42
CA CYS A 291 5.04 18.78 0.39
C CYS A 291 4.23 19.19 -0.85
N ASP A 292 4.60 20.32 -1.47
CA ASP A 292 4.06 20.74 -2.77
C ASP A 292 4.76 19.96 -3.90
N ASN A 293 4.57 18.63 -3.90
CA ASN A 293 5.15 17.72 -4.88
C ASN A 293 4.23 16.53 -5.12
N ARG A 294 4.28 15.98 -6.34
CA ARG A 294 3.78 14.63 -6.61
C ARG A 294 4.94 13.64 -6.61
N TYR A 295 4.65 12.41 -6.26
CA TYR A 295 5.65 11.37 -6.12
C TYR A 295 5.23 10.09 -6.85
N VAL A 296 6.22 9.40 -7.41
CA VAL A 296 6.05 8.13 -8.09
C VAL A 296 7.04 7.10 -7.58
N ARG A 297 6.73 5.84 -7.79
CA ARG A 297 7.67 4.75 -7.51
C ARG A 297 8.57 4.52 -8.72
N VAL A 298 9.87 4.48 -8.48
CA VAL A 298 10.87 3.97 -9.43
C VAL A 298 11.31 2.60 -8.96
N LYS A 299 11.14 1.60 -9.81
CA LYS A 299 11.58 0.23 -9.59
C LYS A 299 12.74 -0.08 -10.53
N MET A 300 13.77 -0.75 -10.02
CA MET A 300 14.94 -1.19 -10.79
C MET A 300 15.14 -2.69 -10.59
N ASP A 301 15.10 -3.45 -11.66
CA ASP A 301 15.17 -4.90 -11.69
C ASP A 301 16.42 -5.35 -12.44
N PHE A 302 17.20 -6.26 -11.85
CA PHE A 302 18.46 -6.77 -12.37
C PHE A 302 18.33 -8.27 -12.69
N ASP A 303 17.53 -8.58 -13.69
CA ASP A 303 17.34 -9.94 -14.24
C ASP A 303 17.14 -11.03 -13.17
N GLY A 304 16.31 -10.74 -12.17
CA GLY A 304 15.95 -11.69 -11.12
C GLY A 304 17.04 -12.01 -10.08
N ARG A 305 18.14 -11.28 -10.07
CA ARG A 305 19.25 -11.47 -9.13
C ARG A 305 18.83 -11.06 -7.70
N LYS A 306 18.96 -11.97 -6.74
CA LYS A 306 18.50 -11.79 -5.34
C LYS A 306 19.56 -11.25 -4.37
N ASP A 307 20.83 -11.31 -4.71
CA ASP A 307 21.99 -10.96 -3.88
C ASP A 307 22.56 -9.59 -4.21
N LEU A 308 21.71 -8.62 -4.41
CA LEU A 308 22.11 -7.27 -4.81
C LEU A 308 22.67 -6.49 -3.61
N PRO A 309 23.86 -5.87 -3.72
CA PRO A 309 24.39 -4.97 -2.70
C PRO A 309 23.61 -3.67 -2.64
N PRO A 310 23.77 -2.86 -1.57
CA PRO A 310 23.16 -1.54 -1.50
C PRO A 310 23.54 -0.64 -2.68
N VAL A 311 22.62 0.23 -3.10
CA VAL A 311 22.82 1.24 -4.14
C VAL A 311 22.85 2.64 -3.51
N ARG A 312 23.77 3.49 -3.96
CA ARG A 312 23.79 4.90 -3.55
C ARG A 312 22.83 5.69 -4.44
N HIS A 313 21.94 6.44 -3.81
CA HIS A 313 21.01 7.33 -4.46
C HIS A 313 21.42 8.77 -4.23
N PHE A 314 21.34 9.58 -5.26
CA PHE A 314 21.62 11.02 -5.20
C PHE A 314 20.46 11.79 -5.81
N ARG A 315 20.19 12.97 -5.26
CA ARG A 315 19.31 13.95 -5.86
C ARG A 315 20.15 15.14 -6.31
N SER A 316 19.75 15.80 -7.39
CA SER A 316 20.56 16.86 -8.02
C SER A 316 20.84 18.09 -7.17
N ASP A 317 20.15 18.24 -6.03
CA ASP A 317 20.41 19.27 -5.02
C ASP A 317 21.46 18.86 -3.96
N GLY A 318 22.17 17.75 -4.18
CA GLY A 318 23.25 17.27 -3.33
C GLY A 318 22.83 16.34 -2.20
N ARG A 319 21.57 15.96 -2.12
CA ARG A 319 21.10 14.98 -1.13
C ARG A 319 21.45 13.57 -1.54
N GLU A 320 21.75 12.72 -0.56
CA GLU A 320 22.06 11.31 -0.79
C GLU A 320 21.35 10.39 0.20
N ALA A 321 21.19 9.14 -0.22
CA ALA A 321 20.67 8.04 0.61
C ALA A 321 21.22 6.70 0.12
N ILE A 322 21.12 5.68 0.95
CA ILE A 322 21.48 4.31 0.59
C ILE A 322 20.19 3.50 0.43
N GLY A 323 19.99 2.96 -0.78
CA GLY A 323 18.91 2.03 -1.05
C GLY A 323 19.38 0.59 -0.90
N ARG A 324 18.59 -0.24 -0.23
CA ARG A 324 18.83 -1.69 -0.15
C ARG A 324 17.83 -2.42 -1.03
N PRO A 325 18.21 -3.57 -1.62
CA PRO A 325 17.26 -4.41 -2.33
C PRO A 325 16.24 -4.97 -1.36
N LEU A 326 15.03 -5.22 -1.84
CA LEU A 326 14.03 -5.93 -1.08
C LEU A 326 14.46 -7.38 -0.89
N ALA A 327 14.55 -7.84 0.34
CA ALA A 327 15.11 -9.16 0.69
C ALA A 327 14.40 -10.34 -0.01
N ALA A 328 13.10 -10.22 -0.26
CA ALA A 328 12.31 -11.25 -0.94
C ALA A 328 12.23 -11.06 -2.46
N ARG A 329 12.70 -9.92 -3.00
CA ARG A 329 12.50 -9.54 -4.40
C ARG A 329 13.80 -8.98 -4.97
N ALA A 330 14.18 -9.43 -6.13
CA ALA A 330 15.42 -9.08 -6.81
C ALA A 330 15.43 -7.66 -7.41
N HIS A 331 14.98 -6.64 -6.66
CA HIS A 331 14.89 -5.29 -7.19
C HIS A 331 15.04 -4.21 -6.11
N TYR A 332 15.42 -3.02 -6.54
CA TYR A 332 15.37 -1.82 -5.72
C TYR A 332 14.10 -1.03 -6.00
N GLN A 333 13.64 -0.29 -5.01
CA GLN A 333 12.57 0.68 -5.17
C GLN A 333 12.97 2.01 -4.55
N SER A 334 12.57 3.10 -5.17
CA SER A 334 12.69 4.44 -4.62
C SER A 334 11.42 5.24 -4.88
N VAL A 335 11.17 6.24 -4.04
CA VAL A 335 10.14 7.24 -4.26
C VAL A 335 10.82 8.51 -4.73
N VAL A 336 10.35 9.07 -5.83
CA VAL A 336 10.93 10.25 -6.45
C VAL A 336 9.85 11.28 -6.76
N SER A 337 10.18 12.57 -6.63
CA SER A 337 9.28 13.65 -7.04
C SER A 337 9.27 13.82 -8.56
N VAL A 338 8.11 14.07 -9.13
CA VAL A 338 7.92 14.30 -10.56
C VAL A 338 7.59 15.75 -10.91
N ASN A 339 7.45 16.62 -9.91
CA ASN A 339 7.10 18.02 -10.16
C ASN A 339 8.13 18.75 -11.01
N HIS A 340 7.68 19.14 -12.21
CA HIS A 340 8.35 20.07 -13.12
C HIS A 340 9.81 19.77 -13.45
N ASN A 341 10.24 18.50 -13.39
CA ASN A 341 11.64 18.11 -13.58
C ASN A 341 12.63 18.89 -12.68
N ARG A 342 12.16 19.31 -11.50
CA ARG A 342 12.95 20.11 -10.55
C ARG A 342 14.21 19.37 -10.12
N TYR A 343 14.10 18.06 -9.98
CA TYR A 343 15.21 17.20 -9.60
C TYR A 343 15.44 16.12 -10.65
N HIS A 344 16.68 15.71 -10.81
CA HIS A 344 17.01 14.40 -11.34
C HIS A 344 17.62 13.54 -10.24
N TYR A 345 17.47 12.24 -10.38
CA TYR A 345 17.88 11.25 -9.38
C TYR A 345 18.96 10.36 -9.99
N ALA A 346 20.10 10.25 -9.29
CA ALA A 346 21.19 9.41 -9.73
C ALA A 346 21.32 8.16 -8.89
N TYR A 347 21.69 7.07 -9.52
CA TYR A 347 21.94 5.77 -8.92
C TYR A 347 23.36 5.33 -9.27
N GLU A 348 24.14 5.04 -8.22
CA GLU A 348 25.51 4.57 -8.36
C GLU A 348 25.57 3.12 -7.90
N PHE A 349 25.88 2.23 -8.83
CA PHE A 349 25.91 0.80 -8.62
C PHE A 349 27.31 0.29 -8.35
N ASP A 350 27.42 -0.72 -7.51
CA ASP A 350 28.63 -1.50 -7.34
C ASP A 350 28.96 -2.29 -8.62
N ALA A 351 30.26 -2.53 -8.86
CA ALA A 351 30.70 -3.29 -10.02
C ALA A 351 30.09 -4.71 -10.11
N ASN A 352 29.79 -5.33 -8.95
CA ASN A 352 29.13 -6.63 -8.93
C ASN A 352 27.69 -6.57 -9.41
N VAL A 353 26.99 -5.47 -9.19
CA VAL A 353 25.65 -5.24 -9.77
C VAL A 353 25.76 -5.12 -11.27
N LEU A 354 26.71 -4.36 -11.74
CA LEU A 354 26.94 -4.15 -13.19
C LEU A 354 27.40 -5.42 -13.92
N ALA A 355 27.88 -6.44 -13.21
CA ALA A 355 28.23 -7.73 -13.83
C ALA A 355 27.02 -8.50 -14.38
N VAL A 356 25.78 -8.10 -14.09
CA VAL A 356 24.54 -8.74 -14.57
C VAL A 356 24.29 -8.54 -16.06
N GLY A 357 24.74 -7.41 -16.60
CA GLY A 357 24.62 -7.11 -18.04
C GLY A 357 23.30 -6.47 -18.46
N SER A 358 22.32 -6.35 -17.59
CA SER A 358 21.03 -5.70 -17.88
C SER A 358 20.37 -5.07 -16.66
N LEU A 359 19.61 -4.01 -16.88
CA LEU A 359 18.78 -3.32 -15.89
C LEU A 359 17.44 -2.96 -16.55
N VAL A 360 16.36 -3.30 -15.92
CA VAL A 360 15.05 -2.80 -16.27
C VAL A 360 14.59 -1.79 -15.21
N THR A 361 14.32 -0.58 -15.65
CA THR A 361 13.78 0.47 -14.76
C THR A 361 12.37 0.81 -15.18
N SER A 362 11.46 0.91 -14.22
CA SER A 362 10.08 1.37 -14.42
C SER A 362 9.73 2.52 -13.49
N MET A 363 8.92 3.44 -14.01
CA MET A 363 8.16 4.40 -13.23
C MET A 363 6.74 3.88 -13.11
N GLU A 364 6.21 3.81 -11.91
CA GLU A 364 4.94 3.19 -11.61
C GLU A 364 4.08 4.10 -10.72
N PHE A 365 2.75 3.97 -10.81
CA PHE A 365 1.79 4.74 -10.04
C PHE A 365 1.91 6.26 -10.29
N ALA A 366 2.00 6.63 -11.54
CA ALA A 366 2.11 8.01 -11.98
C ALA A 366 0.78 8.51 -12.55
N HIS A 367 0.68 9.82 -12.73
CA HIS A 367 -0.31 10.42 -13.61
C HIS A 367 0.19 10.37 -15.06
N ASN A 368 -0.76 10.39 -16.01
CA ASN A 368 -0.40 10.56 -17.40
C ASN A 368 0.45 11.83 -17.58
N ASP A 369 1.48 11.70 -18.44
CA ASP A 369 2.45 12.76 -18.73
C ASP A 369 3.44 13.12 -17.60
N ASP A 370 3.37 12.49 -16.43
CA ASP A 370 4.45 12.63 -15.43
C ASP A 370 5.78 12.20 -16.03
N THR A 371 6.82 12.97 -15.71
CA THR A 371 8.19 12.68 -16.17
C THR A 371 9.17 12.66 -15.03
N VAL A 372 10.18 11.81 -15.13
CA VAL A 372 11.33 11.79 -14.22
C VAL A 372 12.62 11.58 -14.99
N VAL A 373 13.68 12.28 -14.57
CA VAL A 373 15.02 12.10 -15.13
C VAL A 373 15.83 11.27 -14.14
N LEU A 374 16.34 10.13 -14.63
CA LEU A 374 17.20 9.21 -13.90
C LEU A 374 18.59 9.21 -14.53
N GLU A 375 19.61 9.25 -13.67
CA GLU A 375 21.02 9.08 -14.02
C GLU A 375 21.51 7.74 -13.49
N PHE A 376 22.07 6.92 -14.34
CA PHE A 376 22.73 5.66 -13.97
C PHE A 376 24.25 5.85 -14.11
N ARG A 377 24.94 5.91 -12.98
CA ARG A 377 26.39 6.18 -12.90
C ARG A 377 27.22 4.90 -13.06
N ASN A 378 28.48 5.09 -13.44
CA ASN A 378 29.46 4.02 -13.60
C ASN A 378 29.07 2.95 -14.63
N MET A 379 28.23 3.31 -15.58
CA MET A 379 27.74 2.37 -16.60
C MET A 379 28.87 1.96 -17.56
N PRO A 380 28.98 0.65 -17.90
CA PRO A 380 29.95 0.18 -18.89
C PRO A 380 29.88 0.94 -20.21
N SER A 381 31.01 1.09 -20.89
CA SER A 381 31.08 1.90 -22.11
C SER A 381 30.19 1.38 -23.26
N ASN A 382 29.88 0.08 -23.26
CA ASN A 382 28.98 -0.57 -24.20
C ASN A 382 27.50 -0.54 -23.79
N ALA A 383 27.18 0.00 -22.60
CA ALA A 383 25.79 0.06 -22.12
C ALA A 383 24.94 0.97 -23.02
N THR A 384 23.73 0.53 -23.34
CA THR A 384 22.80 1.24 -24.21
C THR A 384 21.34 1.01 -23.81
N VAL A 385 20.44 1.86 -24.29
CA VAL A 385 18.98 1.71 -24.14
C VAL A 385 18.43 0.84 -25.27
N ARG A 386 17.67 -0.19 -24.91
CA ARG A 386 17.04 -1.13 -25.88
C ARG A 386 15.52 -1.10 -25.91
N THR A 387 14.89 -0.13 -25.32
CA THR A 387 13.42 -0.02 -25.33
C THR A 387 12.96 0.74 -26.57
N SER A 388 12.01 0.18 -27.31
CA SER A 388 11.36 0.87 -28.43
C SER A 388 10.64 2.13 -27.98
N GLY A 389 10.63 3.15 -28.82
CA GLY A 389 10.00 4.44 -28.53
C GLY A 389 10.86 5.40 -27.70
N TYR A 390 12.10 5.02 -27.36
CA TYR A 390 13.09 5.94 -26.81
C TYR A 390 14.00 6.49 -27.91
N SER A 391 14.26 7.80 -27.86
CA SER A 391 15.15 8.49 -28.80
C SER A 391 16.37 9.06 -28.07
N MET A 392 17.48 9.19 -28.77
CA MET A 392 18.69 9.81 -28.23
C MET A 392 18.54 11.34 -28.23
N ALA A 393 18.72 11.97 -27.10
CA ALA A 393 18.85 13.42 -26.98
C ALA A 393 20.28 13.87 -27.33
N THR A 394 20.43 15.12 -27.76
CA THR A 394 21.74 15.67 -28.13
C THR A 394 22.65 15.95 -26.95
N ASN A 395 22.08 16.27 -25.78
CA ASN A 395 22.79 16.49 -24.53
C ASN A 395 21.80 16.40 -23.35
N ILE A 396 22.30 16.56 -22.12
CA ILE A 396 21.49 16.48 -20.87
C ILE A 396 20.43 17.59 -20.82
N ASP A 397 20.72 18.80 -21.26
CA ASP A 397 19.77 19.91 -21.23
C ASP A 397 18.61 19.66 -22.21
N ALA A 398 18.92 19.18 -23.41
CA ALA A 398 17.91 18.78 -24.37
C ALA A 398 17.04 17.63 -23.84
N LEU A 399 17.63 16.65 -23.14
CA LEU A 399 16.89 15.59 -22.48
C LEU A 399 15.94 16.12 -21.40
N LYS A 400 16.43 17.01 -20.53
CA LYS A 400 15.60 17.60 -19.46
C LYS A 400 14.42 18.40 -19.98
N GLN A 401 14.63 19.16 -21.05
CA GLN A 401 13.60 20.00 -21.70
C GLN A 401 12.71 19.20 -22.67
N GLY A 402 13.16 18.05 -23.11
CA GLY A 402 12.47 17.21 -24.09
C GLY A 402 11.16 16.58 -23.60
N PRO A 403 10.37 16.00 -24.50
CA PRO A 403 9.01 15.50 -24.21
C PRO A 403 8.97 14.24 -23.34
N GLY A 404 10.09 13.61 -23.03
CA GLY A 404 10.21 12.32 -22.38
C GLY A 404 10.45 11.17 -23.35
N ARG A 405 10.69 9.96 -22.82
CA ARG A 405 11.15 8.78 -23.56
C ARG A 405 12.41 9.05 -24.38
N GLN A 406 13.35 9.67 -23.71
CA GLN A 406 14.63 10.02 -24.27
C GLN A 406 15.77 9.53 -23.38
N PHE A 407 16.94 9.39 -23.96
CA PHE A 407 18.17 9.08 -23.24
C PHE A 407 19.35 9.83 -23.83
N VAL A 408 20.41 9.98 -23.04
CA VAL A 408 21.71 10.47 -23.50
C VAL A 408 22.81 9.84 -22.66
N ARG A 409 23.94 9.58 -23.27
CA ARG A 409 25.17 9.21 -22.58
C ARG A 409 26.04 10.46 -22.39
N ASP A 410 26.53 10.66 -21.17
CA ASP A 410 27.51 11.66 -20.86
C ASP A 410 28.56 11.08 -19.91
N GLY A 411 29.81 11.03 -20.37
CA GLY A 411 30.88 10.34 -19.65
C GLY A 411 30.56 8.88 -19.34
N GLY A 412 30.69 8.51 -18.07
CA GLY A 412 30.36 7.19 -17.54
C GLY A 412 28.90 7.02 -17.13
N SER A 413 28.04 8.01 -17.37
CA SER A 413 26.64 7.99 -16.99
C SER A 413 25.71 7.80 -18.18
N ILE A 414 24.55 7.15 -17.96
CA ILE A 414 23.41 7.16 -18.87
C ILE A 414 22.27 7.91 -18.18
N PHE A 415 21.78 8.95 -18.82
CA PHE A 415 20.61 9.69 -18.41
C PHE A 415 19.40 9.21 -19.20
N VAL A 416 18.29 8.98 -18.50
CA VAL A 416 17.01 8.56 -19.10
C VAL A 416 15.91 9.44 -18.59
N LYS A 417 15.07 9.96 -19.47
CA LYS A 417 13.82 10.63 -19.12
C LYS A 417 12.66 9.71 -19.38
N LEU A 418 12.08 9.16 -18.31
CA LEU A 418 10.84 8.39 -18.34
C LEU A 418 9.65 9.34 -18.50
N LYS A 419 8.59 8.89 -19.18
CA LYS A 419 7.32 9.60 -19.31
C LYS A 419 6.16 8.63 -19.14
N ALA A 420 5.38 8.80 -18.10
CA ALA A 420 4.24 7.96 -17.82
C ALA A 420 3.15 8.08 -18.90
N ASN A 421 2.52 6.95 -19.18
CA ASN A 421 1.37 6.85 -20.07
C ASN A 421 0.36 5.86 -19.47
N GLY A 422 -0.89 6.23 -19.44
CA GLY A 422 -1.98 5.40 -18.88
C GLY A 422 -2.98 6.22 -18.08
N GLU A 423 -3.79 5.52 -17.28
CA GLU A 423 -4.78 6.14 -16.40
C GLU A 423 -4.11 6.76 -15.17
N THR A 424 -4.81 7.72 -14.54
CA THR A 424 -4.38 8.36 -13.29
C THR A 424 -4.05 7.29 -12.23
N TRP A 425 -2.89 7.43 -11.57
CA TRP A 425 -2.31 6.49 -10.61
C TRP A 425 -2.07 5.08 -11.13
N GLY A 426 -2.40 4.82 -12.39
CA GLY A 426 -2.09 3.58 -13.09
C GLY A 426 -1.11 3.79 -14.25
N ALA A 427 -0.71 5.05 -14.50
CA ALA A 427 0.22 5.35 -15.59
C ALA A 427 1.63 4.83 -15.27
N THR A 428 2.28 4.30 -16.28
CA THR A 428 3.62 3.70 -16.16
C THR A 428 4.50 4.07 -17.34
N ASP A 429 5.79 3.95 -17.16
CA ASP A 429 6.79 3.86 -18.24
C ASP A 429 7.91 2.91 -17.86
N LYS A 430 8.57 2.32 -18.84
CA LYS A 430 9.60 1.31 -18.63
C LYS A 430 10.73 1.45 -19.65
N VAL A 431 11.96 1.32 -19.19
CA VAL A 431 13.16 1.32 -20.02
C VAL A 431 14.07 0.15 -19.66
N SER A 432 14.72 -0.44 -20.66
CA SER A 432 15.74 -1.48 -20.49
C SER A 432 17.09 -0.96 -20.95
N LEU A 433 18.08 -1.09 -20.07
CA LEU A 433 19.47 -0.88 -20.38
C LEU A 433 20.19 -2.23 -20.47
N VAL A 434 21.09 -2.37 -21.41
CA VAL A 434 21.92 -3.58 -21.58
C VAL A 434 23.37 -3.19 -21.88
N TRP A 435 24.31 -4.03 -21.46
CA TRP A 435 25.75 -3.83 -21.66
C TRP A 435 26.53 -5.13 -21.76
#